data_4550fe60deb750614d66a1fc1dd3c82e
#
_entry.id   4550fe60deb750614d66a1fc1dd3c82e
#
_cell.length_a   1.000
_cell.length_b   1.000
_cell.length_c   1.000
_cell.angle_alpha   90.00
_cell.angle_beta   90.00
_cell.angle_gamma   90.00
#
_symmetry.space_group_name_H-M   'P 1'
#
loop_
_entity.id
_entity.type
_entity.pdbx_description
1 polymer ?
#
loop_
_entity_poly.entity_id
_entity_poly.type
_entity_poly.pdbx_seq_one_letter_code
_entity_poly.pdbx_strand_id
1 'polypeptide(L)'
;MSKTLLVCDCLGSQNVDAGALSAATGLSCKTCYSSLCMDQVDIASKAIANGDVVIACQQEADRFAAIAEDLGAPEPQFVDIRDRAGWSDDVQERSPKMAALLADALLLTPATKSVDIISEGRCLILGAEETVLAAAERLADALAVTVLLEPGTDILPTQKYDAVVGDLRQATGTLGRFEIYIDAFQQSVFGGRGTPGLTQAKDGAISKCDIILDLTGGSSLFSAAEKRDGYLRADPKSQPAVSQAIFAASQMVGTFEKPLYVRLEPTLCAHSRAEKPACSNCLNVCPTGAILSAGEVVSRSPIPI
;
A
#
# COMPACT_ATOMS: atom_id res chain seq x y z
N MET A 1 1.10 9.99 -36.13
CA MET A 1 1.55 11.39 -36.02
C MET A 1 2.45 11.46 -34.80
N SER A 2 3.56 12.23 -34.80
CA SER A 2 4.41 12.38 -33.62
C SER A 2 3.68 13.28 -32.61
N LYS A 3 3.71 12.92 -31.32
CA LYS A 3 3.14 13.74 -30.25
C LYS A 3 3.85 15.10 -30.20
N THR A 4 3.12 16.15 -29.81
CA THR A 4 3.70 17.47 -29.59
C THR A 4 4.32 17.54 -28.21
N LEU A 5 5.59 17.97 -28.12
CA LEU A 5 6.27 18.19 -26.85
C LEU A 5 6.37 19.70 -26.56
N LEU A 6 5.85 20.12 -25.42
CA LEU A 6 6.01 21.46 -24.89
C LEU A 6 7.05 21.45 -23.77
N VAL A 7 8.12 22.21 -23.93
CA VAL A 7 9.16 22.41 -22.93
C VAL A 7 9.27 23.88 -22.55
N CYS A 8 9.60 24.15 -21.30
CA CYS A 8 9.68 25.47 -20.73
C CYS A 8 10.98 25.62 -19.92
N ASP A 9 11.64 26.77 -20.04
CA ASP A 9 12.83 27.09 -19.20
C ASP A 9 12.44 27.65 -17.83
N CYS A 10 11.14 27.82 -17.56
CA CYS A 10 10.59 28.33 -16.31
C CYS A 10 11.23 29.69 -15.89
N LEU A 11 11.12 30.69 -16.77
CA LEU A 11 11.71 32.03 -16.58
C LEU A 11 13.24 31.98 -16.44
N GLY A 12 13.90 31.08 -17.16
CA GLY A 12 15.36 30.91 -17.14
C GLY A 12 15.89 30.13 -15.94
N SER A 13 15.02 29.49 -15.14
CA SER A 13 15.47 28.67 -14.00
C SER A 13 16.13 27.35 -14.41
N GLN A 14 15.93 26.91 -15.65
CA GLN A 14 16.60 25.76 -16.24
C GLN A 14 16.97 26.01 -17.69
N ASN A 15 17.96 25.29 -18.19
CA ASN A 15 18.36 25.34 -19.59
C ASN A 15 17.84 24.08 -20.32
N VAL A 16 17.05 24.27 -21.38
CA VAL A 16 16.44 23.19 -22.14
C VAL A 16 16.74 23.35 -23.64
N ASP A 17 17.40 22.36 -24.21
CA ASP A 17 17.62 22.28 -25.66
C ASP A 17 16.45 21.51 -26.32
N ALA A 18 15.48 22.26 -26.84
CA ALA A 18 14.33 21.71 -27.52
C ALA A 18 14.69 20.86 -28.75
N GLY A 19 15.75 21.24 -29.47
CA GLY A 19 16.23 20.53 -30.66
C GLY A 19 16.81 19.18 -30.29
N ALA A 20 17.68 19.14 -29.27
CA ALA A 20 18.27 17.91 -28.77
C ALA A 20 17.21 16.95 -28.24
N LEU A 21 16.20 17.46 -27.49
CA LEU A 21 15.12 16.63 -26.97
C LEU A 21 14.24 16.08 -28.10
N SER A 22 13.92 16.90 -29.12
CA SER A 22 13.15 16.46 -30.29
C SER A 22 13.90 15.35 -31.05
N ALA A 23 15.20 15.53 -31.28
CA ALA A 23 16.01 14.55 -31.99
C ALA A 23 16.14 13.22 -31.23
N ALA A 24 16.28 13.28 -29.89
CA ALA A 24 16.48 12.09 -29.07
C ALA A 24 15.19 11.30 -28.83
N THR A 25 14.01 11.96 -28.76
CA THR A 25 12.75 11.31 -28.41
C THR A 25 11.83 11.05 -29.59
N GLY A 26 12.06 11.69 -30.73
CA GLY A 26 11.16 11.66 -31.88
C GLY A 26 9.88 12.49 -31.69
N LEU A 27 9.75 13.22 -30.59
CA LEU A 27 8.64 14.12 -30.34
C LEU A 27 8.79 15.42 -31.11
N SER A 28 7.66 16.01 -31.53
CA SER A 28 7.67 17.31 -32.21
C SER A 28 7.85 18.43 -31.18
N CYS A 29 9.08 18.92 -31.01
CA CYS A 29 9.40 20.05 -30.14
C CYS A 29 9.96 21.19 -30.95
N LYS A 30 9.20 22.27 -31.16
CA LYS A 30 9.57 23.37 -32.03
C LYS A 30 10.51 24.38 -31.38
N THR A 31 10.28 24.67 -30.10
CA THR A 31 11.01 25.68 -29.34
C THR A 31 10.90 25.45 -27.85
N CYS A 32 11.82 26.01 -27.09
CA CYS A 32 11.67 26.15 -25.64
C CYS A 32 10.90 27.43 -25.33
N TYR A 33 9.88 27.32 -24.48
CA TYR A 33 9.08 28.43 -24.00
C TYR A 33 9.62 28.92 -22.64
N SER A 34 9.16 30.08 -22.17
CA SER A 34 9.68 30.64 -20.92
C SER A 34 8.64 30.62 -19.79
N SER A 35 7.36 30.76 -20.09
CA SER A 35 6.31 30.81 -19.07
C SER A 35 4.98 30.21 -19.58
N LEU A 36 5.00 28.93 -19.96
CA LEU A 36 3.83 28.22 -20.50
C LEU A 36 2.62 28.21 -19.59
N CYS A 37 2.85 28.21 -18.28
CA CYS A 37 1.78 28.21 -17.29
C CYS A 37 1.25 29.62 -16.95
N MET A 38 1.84 30.68 -17.50
CA MET A 38 1.46 32.07 -17.23
C MET A 38 1.20 32.82 -18.54
N ASP A 39 2.16 33.63 -19.00
CA ASP A 39 1.98 34.53 -20.14
C ASP A 39 1.80 33.82 -21.49
N GLN A 40 2.24 32.58 -21.57
CA GLN A 40 2.18 31.76 -22.80
C GLN A 40 1.13 30.64 -22.71
N VAL A 41 0.19 30.73 -21.80
CA VAL A 41 -0.84 29.69 -21.58
C VAL A 41 -1.70 29.44 -22.84
N ASP A 42 -1.91 30.45 -23.66
CA ASP A 42 -2.63 30.30 -24.95
C ASP A 42 -1.95 29.33 -25.91
N ILE A 43 -0.62 29.24 -25.85
CA ILE A 43 0.16 28.28 -26.68
C ILE A 43 -0.10 26.86 -26.19
N ALA A 44 -0.07 26.67 -24.88
CA ALA A 44 -0.38 25.38 -24.27
C ALA A 44 -1.83 24.96 -24.58
N SER A 45 -2.80 25.87 -24.40
CA SER A 45 -4.22 25.63 -24.70
C SER A 45 -4.46 25.22 -26.15
N LYS A 46 -3.82 25.90 -27.11
CA LYS A 46 -3.90 25.54 -28.52
C LYS A 46 -3.30 24.18 -28.82
N ALA A 47 -2.18 23.84 -28.19
CA ALA A 47 -1.56 22.55 -28.36
C ALA A 47 -2.45 21.43 -27.78
N ILE A 48 -2.99 21.64 -26.59
CA ILE A 48 -3.91 20.71 -25.93
C ILE A 48 -5.17 20.47 -26.76
N ALA A 49 -5.78 21.53 -27.30
CA ALA A 49 -6.94 21.43 -28.16
C ALA A 49 -6.69 20.58 -29.43
N ASN A 50 -5.45 20.53 -29.91
CA ASN A 50 -5.06 19.71 -31.07
C ASN A 50 -4.80 18.24 -30.71
N GLY A 51 -4.79 17.89 -29.43
CA GLY A 51 -4.61 16.53 -28.92
C GLY A 51 -3.15 16.05 -28.92
N ASP A 52 -2.91 14.93 -28.27
CA ASP A 52 -1.62 14.21 -28.22
C ASP A 52 -0.41 15.07 -27.81
N VAL A 53 -0.50 15.69 -26.63
CA VAL A 53 0.51 16.60 -26.10
C VAL A 53 1.24 15.99 -24.91
N VAL A 54 2.57 16.14 -24.88
CA VAL A 54 3.42 15.91 -23.72
C VAL A 54 3.87 17.27 -23.21
N ILE A 55 3.66 17.56 -21.94
CA ILE A 55 4.10 18.79 -21.28
C ILE A 55 5.20 18.44 -20.28
N ALA A 56 6.39 18.97 -20.51
CA ALA A 56 7.56 18.75 -19.65
C ALA A 56 7.51 19.63 -18.38
N CYS A 57 6.42 19.50 -17.63
CA CYS A 57 6.16 20.22 -16.38
C CYS A 57 5.21 19.40 -15.51
N GLN A 58 5.66 19.00 -14.31
CA GLN A 58 4.82 18.32 -13.32
C GLN A 58 4.22 19.31 -12.33
N GLN A 59 4.90 20.42 -12.04
CA GLN A 59 4.46 21.39 -11.04
C GLN A 59 3.09 21.99 -11.35
N GLU A 60 2.83 22.29 -12.61
CA GLU A 60 1.57 22.92 -13.06
C GLU A 60 0.67 21.92 -13.81
N ALA A 61 0.82 20.64 -13.53
CA ALA A 61 0.04 19.57 -14.17
C ALA A 61 -1.47 19.79 -13.99
N ASP A 62 -1.91 20.07 -12.75
CA ASP A 62 -3.33 20.29 -12.43
C ASP A 62 -3.94 21.45 -13.24
N ARG A 63 -3.16 22.51 -13.45
CA ARG A 63 -3.59 23.65 -14.25
C ARG A 63 -3.81 23.29 -15.72
N PHE A 64 -2.88 22.53 -16.30
CA PHE A 64 -3.00 22.10 -17.68
C PHE A 64 -4.06 21.00 -17.87
N ALA A 65 -4.26 20.16 -16.86
CA ALA A 65 -5.35 19.19 -16.84
C ALA A 65 -6.72 19.89 -16.83
N ALA A 66 -6.89 20.92 -15.99
CA ALA A 66 -8.11 21.74 -15.98
C ALA A 66 -8.37 22.41 -17.33
N ILE A 67 -7.33 22.93 -17.99
CA ILE A 67 -7.46 23.49 -19.35
C ILE A 67 -7.92 22.44 -20.36
N ALA A 68 -7.39 21.21 -20.25
CA ALA A 68 -7.82 20.11 -21.12
C ALA A 68 -9.29 19.75 -20.89
N GLU A 69 -9.72 19.69 -19.63
CA GLU A 69 -11.12 19.45 -19.25
C GLU A 69 -12.05 20.54 -19.81
N ASP A 70 -11.71 21.82 -19.62
CA ASP A 70 -12.48 22.96 -20.14
C ASP A 70 -12.61 22.94 -21.67
N LEU A 71 -11.58 22.45 -22.37
CA LEU A 71 -11.56 22.30 -23.84
C LEU A 71 -12.22 21.01 -24.33
N GLY A 72 -12.59 20.08 -23.45
CA GLY A 72 -13.06 18.74 -23.81
C GLY A 72 -12.01 17.93 -24.57
N ALA A 73 -10.72 18.22 -24.34
CA ALA A 73 -9.58 17.57 -24.96
C ALA A 73 -9.00 16.46 -24.06
N PRO A 74 -8.28 15.48 -24.63
CA PRO A 74 -7.55 14.49 -23.83
C PRO A 74 -6.54 15.17 -22.90
N GLU A 75 -6.43 14.64 -21.68
CA GLU A 75 -5.45 15.11 -20.72
C GLU A 75 -4.02 14.94 -21.27
N PRO A 76 -3.17 16.00 -21.20
CA PRO A 76 -1.77 15.90 -21.59
C PRO A 76 -1.00 14.92 -20.73
N GLN A 77 0.04 14.32 -21.27
CA GLN A 77 1.00 13.56 -20.48
C GLN A 77 2.00 14.53 -19.84
N PHE A 78 2.19 14.45 -18.52
CA PHE A 78 3.11 15.31 -17.79
C PHE A 78 4.41 14.58 -17.45
N VAL A 79 5.53 15.31 -17.56
CA VAL A 79 6.87 14.77 -17.27
C VAL A 79 7.68 15.78 -16.48
N ASP A 80 8.19 15.38 -15.32
CA ASP A 80 9.08 16.21 -14.53
C ASP A 80 10.51 16.11 -15.07
N ILE A 81 10.93 17.11 -15.84
CA ILE A 81 12.32 17.23 -16.30
C ILE A 81 13.13 18.24 -15.47
N ARG A 82 12.46 19.22 -14.83
CA ARG A 82 13.12 20.26 -14.06
C ARG A 82 13.72 19.72 -12.77
N ASP A 83 12.89 19.14 -11.91
CA ASP A 83 13.32 18.71 -10.58
C ASP A 83 14.16 17.44 -10.65
N ARG A 84 13.96 16.61 -11.68
CA ARG A 84 14.72 15.37 -11.88
C ARG A 84 15.99 15.49 -12.70
N ALA A 85 16.14 16.55 -13.51
CA ALA A 85 17.29 16.75 -14.38
C ALA A 85 17.77 18.22 -14.54
N GLY A 86 16.92 19.23 -14.25
CA GLY A 86 17.20 20.63 -14.54
C GLY A 86 18.21 21.31 -13.58
N TRP A 87 18.38 20.78 -12.39
CA TRP A 87 19.22 21.34 -11.33
C TRP A 87 20.72 20.97 -11.41
N SER A 88 21.13 20.22 -12.43
CA SER A 88 22.54 19.87 -12.61
C SER A 88 23.36 21.08 -13.08
N ASP A 89 24.57 21.27 -12.57
CA ASP A 89 25.51 22.28 -13.04
C ASP A 89 26.12 21.88 -14.38
N ASP A 90 26.12 20.61 -14.73
CA ASP A 90 26.64 20.10 -16.00
C ASP A 90 25.58 20.26 -17.11
N VAL A 91 25.79 21.30 -17.92
CA VAL A 91 24.89 21.64 -19.03
C VAL A 91 24.88 20.58 -20.14
N GLN A 92 26.00 19.85 -20.33
CA GLN A 92 26.11 18.85 -21.40
C GLN A 92 25.37 17.56 -21.04
N GLU A 93 25.28 17.22 -19.77
CA GLU A 93 24.63 15.98 -19.28
C GLU A 93 23.11 16.12 -19.06
N ARG A 94 22.58 17.33 -19.06
CA ARG A 94 21.13 17.58 -18.80
C ARG A 94 20.24 17.03 -19.91
N SER A 95 20.56 17.37 -21.17
CA SER A 95 19.71 16.98 -22.30
C SER A 95 19.55 15.48 -22.47
N PRO A 96 20.60 14.65 -22.33
CA PRO A 96 20.46 13.19 -22.34
C PRO A 96 19.54 12.67 -21.23
N LYS A 97 19.67 13.20 -20.00
CA LYS A 97 18.84 12.80 -18.87
C LYS A 97 17.39 13.23 -19.04
N MET A 98 17.15 14.46 -19.51
CA MET A 98 15.80 14.95 -19.83
C MET A 98 15.16 14.11 -20.92
N ALA A 99 15.92 13.77 -21.98
CA ALA A 99 15.44 12.89 -23.05
C ALA A 99 15.10 11.48 -22.53
N ALA A 100 15.91 10.93 -21.64
CA ALA A 100 15.62 9.62 -21.03
C ALA A 100 14.34 9.64 -20.17
N LEU A 101 14.10 10.71 -19.40
CA LEU A 101 12.86 10.88 -18.63
C LEU A 101 11.63 11.00 -19.53
N LEU A 102 11.75 11.72 -20.65
CA LEU A 102 10.68 11.83 -21.65
C LEU A 102 10.42 10.48 -22.35
N ALA A 103 11.49 9.77 -22.71
CA ALA A 103 11.36 8.44 -23.34
C ALA A 103 10.74 7.41 -22.37
N ASP A 104 11.13 7.42 -21.11
CA ASP A 104 10.56 6.58 -20.05
C ASP A 104 9.05 6.83 -19.90
N ALA A 105 8.65 8.10 -19.84
CA ALA A 105 7.25 8.48 -19.73
C ALA A 105 6.38 8.05 -20.95
N LEU A 106 7.00 7.86 -22.12
CA LEU A 106 6.30 7.39 -23.33
C LEU A 106 6.17 5.88 -23.42
N LEU A 107 6.84 5.14 -22.52
CA LEU A 107 6.71 3.69 -22.49
C LEU A 107 5.29 3.30 -22.09
N LEU A 108 4.76 2.29 -22.80
CA LEU A 108 3.49 1.70 -22.41
C LEU A 108 3.65 1.00 -21.06
N THR A 109 3.10 1.61 -20.04
CA THR A 109 3.03 0.96 -18.71
C THR A 109 1.94 -0.11 -18.77
N PRO A 110 2.26 -1.38 -18.48
CA PRO A 110 1.23 -2.41 -18.40
C PRO A 110 0.25 -2.07 -17.28
N ALA A 111 -1.04 -2.33 -17.52
CA ALA A 111 -2.06 -2.13 -16.50
C ALA A 111 -1.68 -2.89 -15.21
N THR A 112 -1.70 -2.19 -14.10
CA THR A 112 -1.47 -2.80 -12.79
C THR A 112 -2.62 -3.75 -12.49
N LYS A 113 -2.30 -5.02 -12.25
CA LYS A 113 -3.29 -5.97 -11.74
C LYS A 113 -3.56 -5.66 -10.29
N SER A 114 -4.79 -5.86 -9.86
CA SER A 114 -5.19 -5.76 -8.46
C SER A 114 -5.78 -7.08 -7.98
N VAL A 115 -5.85 -7.23 -6.67
CA VAL A 115 -6.53 -8.33 -5.98
C VAL A 115 -7.47 -7.74 -4.92
N ASP A 116 -8.67 -8.28 -4.87
CA ASP A 116 -9.64 -7.89 -3.86
C ASP A 116 -9.32 -8.58 -2.53
N ILE A 117 -9.25 -7.79 -1.46
CA ILE A 117 -9.14 -8.24 -0.09
C ILE A 117 -10.47 -8.00 0.59
N ILE A 118 -11.11 -9.06 1.06
CA ILE A 118 -12.39 -8.98 1.77
C ILE A 118 -12.14 -9.02 3.27
N SER A 119 -12.69 -8.05 3.98
CA SER A 119 -12.73 -8.01 5.45
C SER A 119 -14.18 -8.00 5.90
N GLU A 120 -14.57 -9.03 6.65
CA GLU A 120 -15.91 -9.15 7.23
C GLU A 120 -16.04 -8.43 8.57
N GLY A 121 -14.94 -7.82 9.06
CA GLY A 121 -14.93 -7.06 10.29
C GLY A 121 -14.72 -7.90 11.55
N ARG A 122 -14.19 -9.12 11.45
CA ARG A 122 -13.77 -9.90 12.61
C ARG A 122 -12.50 -9.31 13.19
N CYS A 123 -12.59 -8.70 14.37
CA CYS A 123 -11.51 -7.96 15.00
C CYS A 123 -11.05 -8.65 16.29
N LEU A 124 -9.75 -8.96 16.36
CA LEU A 124 -9.11 -9.42 17.59
C LEU A 124 -8.44 -8.25 18.28
N ILE A 125 -8.75 -8.04 19.57
CA ILE A 125 -8.12 -6.99 20.39
C ILE A 125 -7.21 -7.64 21.41
N LEU A 126 -5.97 -7.13 21.52
CA LEU A 126 -4.91 -7.62 22.39
C LEU A 126 -4.47 -6.51 23.35
N GLY A 127 -4.23 -6.82 24.61
CA GLY A 127 -3.71 -5.88 25.60
C GLY A 127 -4.21 -6.13 27.01
N ALA A 128 -3.96 -5.17 27.91
CA ALA A 128 -4.43 -5.25 29.29
C ALA A 128 -5.97 -5.17 29.35
N GLU A 129 -6.56 -5.92 30.26
CA GLU A 129 -8.01 -6.11 30.43
C GLU A 129 -8.81 -4.81 30.33
N GLU A 130 -8.50 -3.82 31.15
CA GLU A 130 -9.24 -2.54 31.18
C GLU A 130 -9.24 -1.85 29.80
N THR A 131 -8.08 -1.84 29.12
CA THR A 131 -7.91 -1.18 27.82
C THR A 131 -8.65 -1.92 26.72
N VAL A 132 -8.56 -3.25 26.68
CA VAL A 132 -9.22 -4.05 25.60
C VAL A 132 -10.73 -4.06 25.76
N LEU A 133 -11.27 -4.13 26.99
CA LEU A 133 -12.69 -4.08 27.25
C LEU A 133 -13.29 -2.72 26.85
N ALA A 134 -12.61 -1.61 27.20
CA ALA A 134 -13.02 -0.28 26.78
C ALA A 134 -12.97 -0.10 25.25
N ALA A 135 -11.99 -0.67 24.56
CA ALA A 135 -11.94 -0.66 23.11
C ALA A 135 -13.02 -1.54 22.46
N ALA A 136 -13.29 -2.73 23.04
CA ALA A 136 -14.31 -3.65 22.57
C ALA A 136 -15.70 -3.03 22.64
N GLU A 137 -16.06 -2.36 23.75
CA GLU A 137 -17.34 -1.65 23.89
C GLU A 137 -17.56 -0.61 22.79
N ARG A 138 -16.50 0.06 22.35
CA ARG A 138 -16.57 1.10 21.31
C ARG A 138 -16.67 0.54 19.89
N LEU A 139 -16.15 -0.68 19.68
CA LEU A 139 -16.12 -1.33 18.36
C LEU A 139 -17.25 -2.32 18.12
N ALA A 140 -17.89 -2.83 19.18
CA ALA A 140 -18.85 -3.91 19.09
C ALA A 140 -20.09 -3.62 18.21
N ASP A 141 -20.45 -2.35 18.03
CA ASP A 141 -21.56 -1.96 17.13
C ASP A 141 -21.15 -1.99 15.64
N ALA A 142 -19.84 -1.94 15.35
CA ALA A 142 -19.31 -1.87 13.99
C ALA A 142 -18.62 -3.16 13.54
N LEU A 143 -18.06 -3.93 14.47
CA LEU A 143 -17.20 -5.09 14.21
C LEU A 143 -17.64 -6.31 15.05
N ALA A 144 -17.35 -7.50 14.52
CA ALA A 144 -17.41 -8.74 15.30
C ALA A 144 -16.14 -8.85 16.15
N VAL A 145 -16.22 -8.37 17.38
CA VAL A 145 -15.06 -8.22 18.26
C VAL A 145 -14.83 -9.47 19.10
N THR A 146 -13.59 -9.91 19.18
CA THR A 146 -13.07 -10.87 20.16
C THR A 146 -11.93 -10.23 20.93
N VAL A 147 -11.96 -10.29 22.26
CA VAL A 147 -10.85 -9.88 23.13
C VAL A 147 -10.07 -11.10 23.59
N LEU A 148 -8.74 -11.04 23.52
CA LEU A 148 -7.86 -12.05 24.09
C LEU A 148 -7.28 -11.50 25.40
N LEU A 149 -7.67 -12.14 26.51
CA LEU A 149 -7.25 -11.82 27.87
C LEU A 149 -6.13 -12.77 28.31
N GLU A 150 -5.32 -12.32 29.26
CA GLU A 150 -4.24 -13.13 29.82
C GLU A 150 -4.79 -14.31 30.66
N PRO A 151 -4.07 -15.45 30.73
CA PRO A 151 -4.44 -16.57 31.60
C PRO A 151 -4.66 -16.16 33.04
N GLY A 152 -5.77 -16.63 33.61
CA GLY A 152 -6.15 -16.32 35.01
C GLY A 152 -7.05 -15.09 35.15
N THR A 153 -7.41 -14.44 34.05
CA THR A 153 -8.41 -13.35 34.05
C THR A 153 -9.83 -13.92 34.08
N ASP A 154 -10.67 -13.38 34.96
CA ASP A 154 -12.09 -13.74 34.98
C ASP A 154 -12.85 -13.06 33.85
N ILE A 155 -13.56 -13.85 33.03
CA ILE A 155 -14.38 -13.32 31.97
C ILE A 155 -15.75 -12.91 32.51
N LEU A 156 -16.06 -11.62 32.41
CA LEU A 156 -17.42 -11.13 32.67
C LEU A 156 -18.31 -11.39 31.46
N PRO A 157 -19.51 -11.97 31.65
CA PRO A 157 -20.41 -12.22 30.55
C PRO A 157 -20.86 -10.92 29.88
N THR A 158 -20.71 -10.83 28.59
CA THR A 158 -21.27 -9.76 27.76
C THR A 158 -21.89 -10.38 26.51
N GLN A 159 -22.90 -9.71 25.95
CA GLN A 159 -23.52 -10.11 24.69
C GLN A 159 -23.01 -9.26 23.51
N LYS A 160 -22.14 -8.28 23.78
CA LYS A 160 -21.69 -7.34 22.76
C LYS A 160 -20.45 -7.84 22.01
N TYR A 161 -19.61 -8.61 22.64
CA TYR A 161 -18.36 -9.13 22.06
C TYR A 161 -17.98 -10.45 22.71
N ASP A 162 -17.14 -11.21 22.04
CA ASP A 162 -16.57 -12.44 22.57
C ASP A 162 -15.33 -12.15 23.41
N ALA A 163 -15.17 -12.88 24.54
CA ALA A 163 -13.97 -12.85 25.33
C ALA A 163 -13.38 -14.26 25.48
N VAL A 164 -12.09 -14.38 25.23
CA VAL A 164 -11.33 -15.62 25.37
C VAL A 164 -10.08 -15.36 26.20
N VAL A 165 -9.56 -16.40 26.83
CA VAL A 165 -8.33 -16.35 27.61
C VAL A 165 -7.26 -17.18 26.93
N GLY A 166 -6.03 -16.74 26.96
CA GLY A 166 -4.89 -17.50 26.43
C GLY A 166 -3.67 -16.64 26.17
N ASP A 167 -2.59 -17.32 25.82
CA ASP A 167 -1.32 -16.72 25.47
C ASP A 167 -1.15 -16.68 23.95
N LEU A 168 -1.01 -15.49 23.39
CA LEU A 168 -0.72 -15.34 21.97
C LEU A 168 0.69 -15.83 21.66
N ARG A 169 0.79 -16.95 20.92
CA ARG A 169 2.07 -17.52 20.51
C ARG A 169 2.58 -16.90 19.20
N GLN A 170 1.70 -16.76 18.22
CA GLN A 170 2.05 -16.26 16.89
C GLN A 170 0.81 -15.71 16.16
N ALA A 171 1.03 -14.70 15.34
CA ALA A 171 0.08 -14.23 14.33
C ALA A 171 0.73 -14.25 12.95
N THR A 172 -0.02 -14.67 11.93
CA THR A 172 0.41 -14.67 10.52
C THR A 172 -0.69 -14.11 9.65
N GLY A 173 -0.38 -13.75 8.39
CA GLY A 173 -1.37 -13.24 7.45
C GLY A 173 -1.41 -11.73 7.32
N THR A 174 -2.54 -11.21 6.86
CA THR A 174 -2.79 -9.78 6.59
C THR A 174 -4.30 -9.52 6.66
N LEU A 175 -4.75 -8.29 6.43
CA LEU A 175 -6.16 -7.90 6.40
C LEU A 175 -7.05 -8.97 5.74
N GLY A 176 -8.17 -9.32 6.39
CA GLY A 176 -9.14 -10.32 5.93
C GLY A 176 -8.71 -11.78 6.11
N ARG A 177 -7.47 -12.07 6.51
CA ARG A 177 -6.95 -13.45 6.63
C ARG A 177 -5.80 -13.60 7.63
N PHE A 178 -5.92 -13.03 8.82
CA PHE A 178 -4.99 -13.36 9.90
C PHE A 178 -5.30 -14.73 10.47
N GLU A 179 -4.25 -15.50 10.78
CA GLU A 179 -4.29 -16.72 11.56
C GLU A 179 -3.54 -16.50 12.88
N ILE A 180 -4.22 -16.80 13.96
CA ILE A 180 -3.78 -16.54 15.34
C ILE A 180 -3.58 -17.86 16.04
N TYR A 181 -2.38 -18.09 16.56
CA TYR A 181 -2.02 -19.29 17.31
C TYR A 181 -1.97 -18.93 18.79
N ILE A 182 -2.77 -19.64 19.59
CA ILE A 182 -2.98 -19.36 21.02
C ILE A 182 -2.70 -20.62 21.83
N ASP A 183 -1.88 -20.49 22.86
CA ASP A 183 -1.66 -21.52 23.86
C ASP A 183 -2.45 -21.17 25.13
N ALA A 184 -2.66 -22.15 26.02
CA ALA A 184 -3.53 -22.06 27.20
C ALA A 184 -4.94 -21.52 26.89
N PHE A 185 -5.46 -21.77 25.69
CA PHE A 185 -6.73 -21.23 25.21
C PHE A 185 -7.91 -21.75 26.00
N GLN A 186 -8.75 -20.83 26.49
CA GLN A 186 -9.99 -21.12 27.22
C GLN A 186 -11.11 -20.19 26.73
N GLN A 187 -12.33 -20.73 26.74
CA GLN A 187 -13.55 -19.99 26.40
C GLN A 187 -14.53 -20.02 27.59
N SER A 188 -15.39 -19.01 27.66
CA SER A 188 -16.49 -19.01 28.63
C SER A 188 -17.47 -20.13 28.36
N VAL A 189 -17.85 -20.83 29.41
CA VAL A 189 -18.94 -21.80 29.38
C VAL A 189 -20.19 -21.16 29.96
N PHE A 190 -21.14 -20.85 29.08
CA PHE A 190 -22.42 -20.31 29.49
C PHE A 190 -23.38 -21.48 29.78
N GLY A 191 -23.73 -21.68 31.00
CA GLY A 191 -24.68 -22.71 31.38
C GLY A 191 -25.04 -22.67 32.86
N GLY A 192 -26.34 -22.61 33.17
CA GLY A 192 -26.86 -22.68 34.51
C GLY A 192 -26.99 -21.35 35.27
N ARG A 193 -27.31 -21.47 36.53
CA ARG A 193 -27.41 -20.35 37.49
C ARG A 193 -26.14 -20.24 38.25
N GLY A 194 -25.22 -19.35 37.84
CA GLY A 194 -23.94 -19.16 38.55
C GLY A 194 -22.96 -18.34 37.73
N THR A 195 -21.74 -18.18 38.25
CA THR A 195 -20.65 -17.55 37.55
C THR A 195 -20.25 -18.42 36.33
N PRO A 196 -20.07 -17.86 35.13
CA PRO A 196 -19.58 -18.62 33.99
C PRO A 196 -18.24 -19.27 34.33
N GLY A 197 -18.07 -20.53 34.00
CA GLY A 197 -16.79 -21.21 34.10
C GLY A 197 -15.98 -21.05 32.83
N LEU A 198 -14.71 -21.41 32.89
CA LEU A 198 -13.85 -21.51 31.68
C LEU A 198 -13.74 -22.97 31.26
N THR A 199 -13.56 -23.20 29.97
CA THR A 199 -13.21 -24.53 29.44
C THR A 199 -11.82 -24.96 29.95
N GLN A 200 -11.50 -26.22 29.82
CA GLN A 200 -10.12 -26.69 30.05
C GLN A 200 -9.17 -26.01 29.07
N ALA A 201 -8.02 -25.52 29.60
CA ALA A 201 -6.99 -24.91 28.78
C ALA A 201 -6.45 -25.88 27.70
N LYS A 202 -6.23 -25.37 26.48
CA LYS A 202 -5.69 -26.11 25.34
C LYS A 202 -4.58 -25.32 24.70
N ASP A 203 -3.47 -25.99 24.35
CA ASP A 203 -2.40 -25.40 23.56
C ASP A 203 -2.63 -25.61 22.07
N GLY A 204 -2.06 -24.72 21.25
CA GLY A 204 -2.10 -24.80 19.80
C GLY A 204 -3.48 -24.51 19.19
N ALA A 205 -4.35 -23.80 19.89
CA ALA A 205 -5.61 -23.34 19.31
C ALA A 205 -5.35 -22.37 18.14
N ILE A 206 -6.13 -22.50 17.08
CA ILE A 206 -6.03 -21.63 15.90
C ILE A 206 -7.33 -20.86 15.74
N SER A 207 -7.25 -19.55 15.63
CA SER A 207 -8.37 -18.67 15.33
C SER A 207 -8.07 -17.83 14.08
N LYS A 208 -9.11 -17.32 13.44
CA LYS A 208 -9.01 -16.46 12.26
C LYS A 208 -9.71 -15.14 12.50
N CYS A 209 -9.07 -14.05 12.09
CA CYS A 209 -9.67 -12.73 12.12
C CYS A 209 -9.25 -11.90 10.91
N ASP A 210 -9.94 -10.80 10.68
CA ASP A 210 -9.67 -9.89 9.56
C ASP A 210 -8.77 -8.74 10.00
N ILE A 211 -8.91 -8.32 11.27
CA ILE A 211 -8.26 -7.15 11.85
C ILE A 211 -7.64 -7.55 13.20
N ILE A 212 -6.44 -7.05 13.48
CA ILE A 212 -5.82 -7.15 14.80
C ILE A 212 -5.60 -5.73 15.33
N LEU A 213 -6.15 -5.46 16.52
CA LEU A 213 -5.90 -4.23 17.26
C LEU A 213 -4.99 -4.55 18.47
N ASP A 214 -3.73 -4.20 18.35
CA ASP A 214 -2.69 -4.45 19.36
C ASP A 214 -2.54 -3.24 20.30
N LEU A 215 -3.03 -3.38 21.51
CA LEU A 215 -2.95 -2.41 22.61
C LEU A 215 -2.07 -2.94 23.74
N THR A 216 -1.18 -3.90 23.46
CA THR A 216 -0.32 -4.50 24.51
C THR A 216 0.76 -3.54 25.01
N GLY A 217 1.19 -2.58 24.17
CA GLY A 217 2.35 -1.73 24.50
C GLY A 217 3.70 -2.46 24.46
N GLY A 218 3.70 -3.76 24.21
CA GLY A 218 4.88 -4.62 24.14
C GLY A 218 5.63 -4.56 22.81
N SER A 219 6.26 -5.66 22.40
CA SER A 219 6.89 -5.80 21.09
C SER A 219 5.83 -5.92 19.99
N SER A 220 6.10 -5.37 18.79
CA SER A 220 5.21 -5.54 17.65
C SER A 220 5.16 -7.01 17.22
N LEU A 221 3.97 -7.51 16.88
CA LEU A 221 3.79 -8.86 16.33
C LEU A 221 4.46 -9.05 14.97
N PHE A 222 4.57 -7.97 14.19
CA PHE A 222 5.23 -7.96 12.90
C PHE A 222 6.34 -6.91 12.92
N SER A 223 7.46 -7.22 12.29
CA SER A 223 8.58 -6.28 12.19
C SER A 223 8.19 -5.01 11.41
N ALA A 224 8.90 -3.91 11.64
CA ALA A 224 8.64 -2.65 10.94
C ALA A 224 8.79 -2.78 9.42
N ALA A 225 9.67 -3.67 8.95
CA ALA A 225 9.87 -3.98 7.53
C ALA A 225 8.73 -4.83 6.94
N GLU A 226 7.96 -5.51 7.80
CA GLU A 226 6.88 -6.42 7.42
C GLU A 226 5.51 -5.86 7.84
N LYS A 227 5.25 -4.59 7.57
CA LYS A 227 3.94 -4.00 7.85
C LYS A 227 2.83 -4.86 7.24
N ARG A 228 1.78 -5.07 8.02
CA ARG A 228 0.60 -5.82 7.59
C ARG A 228 -0.61 -4.91 7.55
N ASP A 229 -1.30 -4.85 6.42
CA ASP A 229 -2.62 -4.23 6.36
C ASP A 229 -3.54 -4.97 7.34
N GLY A 230 -4.36 -4.24 8.08
CA GLY A 230 -5.24 -4.82 9.11
C GLY A 230 -4.61 -5.04 10.47
N TYR A 231 -3.29 -4.86 10.63
CA TYR A 231 -2.62 -4.83 11.94
C TYR A 231 -2.45 -3.40 12.42
N LEU A 232 -3.23 -3.03 13.39
CA LEU A 232 -3.24 -1.70 14.02
C LEU A 232 -2.61 -1.79 15.41
N ARG A 233 -1.68 -0.89 15.71
CA ARG A 233 -1.00 -0.86 16.99
C ARG A 233 -1.00 0.54 17.58
N ALA A 234 -1.32 0.64 18.87
CA ALA A 234 -1.26 1.90 19.61
C ALA A 234 -0.64 1.70 20.99
N ASP A 235 0.02 2.75 21.49
CA ASP A 235 0.45 2.80 22.87
C ASP A 235 -0.79 2.90 23.78
N PRO A 236 -1.05 1.90 24.67
CA PRO A 236 -2.21 1.92 25.56
C PRO A 236 -2.24 3.12 26.51
N LYS A 237 -1.10 3.75 26.76
CA LYS A 237 -0.98 4.94 27.62
C LYS A 237 -1.41 6.22 26.89
N SER A 238 -1.49 6.20 25.56
CA SER A 238 -1.89 7.35 24.76
C SER A 238 -3.34 7.23 24.30
N GLN A 239 -4.27 7.84 25.03
CA GLN A 239 -5.69 7.84 24.68
C GLN A 239 -5.99 8.36 23.24
N PRO A 240 -5.31 9.41 22.74
CA PRO A 240 -5.48 9.82 21.36
C PRO A 240 -5.06 8.72 20.37
N ALA A 241 -3.93 8.03 20.59
CA ALA A 241 -3.45 6.96 19.72
C ALA A 241 -4.41 5.75 19.75
N VAL A 242 -4.90 5.36 20.91
CA VAL A 242 -5.91 4.29 21.05
C VAL A 242 -7.19 4.67 20.31
N SER A 243 -7.69 5.91 20.48
CA SER A 243 -8.91 6.37 19.80
C SER A 243 -8.74 6.40 18.27
N GLN A 244 -7.59 6.82 17.78
CA GLN A 244 -7.27 6.79 16.36
C GLN A 244 -7.22 5.35 15.81
N ALA A 245 -6.60 4.43 16.54
CA ALA A 245 -6.54 3.03 16.15
C ALA A 245 -7.92 2.35 16.14
N ILE A 246 -8.78 2.64 17.12
CA ILE A 246 -10.18 2.20 17.17
C ILE A 246 -10.94 2.72 15.94
N PHE A 247 -10.82 4.01 15.65
CA PHE A 247 -11.46 4.60 14.47
C PHE A 247 -10.96 3.94 13.17
N ALA A 248 -9.64 3.76 13.03
CA ALA A 248 -9.07 3.09 11.88
C ALA A 248 -9.58 1.65 11.73
N ALA A 249 -9.70 0.89 12.83
CA ALA A 249 -10.26 -0.47 12.81
C ALA A 249 -11.70 -0.49 12.30
N SER A 250 -12.55 0.45 12.76
CA SER A 250 -13.95 0.54 12.34
C SER A 250 -14.15 0.79 10.85
N GLN A 251 -13.12 1.34 10.16
CA GLN A 251 -13.15 1.59 8.72
C GLN A 251 -12.68 0.40 7.87
N MET A 252 -12.23 -0.69 8.49
CA MET A 252 -11.63 -1.84 7.79
C MET A 252 -12.64 -2.95 7.48
N VAL A 253 -13.88 -2.62 7.15
CA VAL A 253 -14.91 -3.56 6.73
C VAL A 253 -15.25 -3.32 5.27
N GLY A 254 -15.30 -4.37 4.47
CA GLY A 254 -15.66 -4.31 3.06
C GLY A 254 -14.63 -4.97 2.14
N THR A 255 -14.69 -4.60 0.87
CA THR A 255 -13.75 -5.07 -0.15
C THR A 255 -12.74 -3.97 -0.45
N PHE A 256 -11.46 -4.30 -0.34
CA PHE A 256 -10.34 -3.40 -0.58
C PHE A 256 -9.53 -3.88 -1.77
N GLU A 257 -9.37 -3.04 -2.77
CA GLU A 257 -8.54 -3.33 -3.92
C GLU A 257 -7.07 -3.08 -3.57
N LYS A 258 -6.24 -4.12 -3.71
CA LYS A 258 -4.79 -4.01 -3.50
C LYS A 258 -4.05 -4.16 -4.81
N PRO A 259 -3.29 -3.14 -5.27
CA PRO A 259 -2.51 -3.24 -6.48
C PRO A 259 -1.34 -4.21 -6.32
N LEU A 260 -1.11 -5.02 -7.34
CA LEU A 260 0.05 -5.91 -7.45
C LEU A 260 1.17 -5.19 -8.20
N TYR A 261 2.12 -4.62 -7.47
CA TYR A 261 3.23 -3.85 -8.05
C TYR A 261 4.27 -4.71 -8.77
N VAL A 262 4.24 -6.03 -8.56
CA VAL A 262 5.15 -6.98 -9.19
C VAL A 262 4.35 -7.93 -10.06
N ARG A 263 4.81 -8.10 -11.30
CA ARG A 263 4.25 -9.10 -12.23
C ARG A 263 5.25 -10.21 -12.42
N LEU A 264 4.84 -11.43 -12.11
CA LEU A 264 5.55 -12.65 -12.47
C LEU A 264 4.87 -13.29 -13.69
N GLU A 265 5.66 -13.73 -14.67
CA GLU A 265 5.20 -14.53 -15.79
C GLU A 265 5.74 -15.96 -15.62
N PRO A 266 4.96 -16.88 -15.03
CA PRO A 266 5.43 -18.22 -14.69
C PRO A 266 5.89 -19.04 -15.91
N THR A 267 5.30 -18.77 -17.07
CA THR A 267 5.62 -19.49 -18.32
C THR A 267 7.01 -19.15 -18.85
N LEU A 268 7.54 -17.97 -18.50
CA LEU A 268 8.90 -17.54 -18.85
C LEU A 268 9.94 -17.92 -17.79
N CYS A 269 9.49 -18.23 -16.58
CA CYS A 269 10.38 -18.54 -15.47
C CYS A 269 10.81 -20.01 -15.52
N ALA A 270 12.12 -20.27 -15.68
CA ALA A 270 12.66 -21.61 -15.67
C ALA A 270 12.39 -22.38 -14.36
N HIS A 271 12.41 -21.67 -13.23
CA HIS A 271 12.10 -22.22 -11.91
C HIS A 271 10.63 -22.67 -11.82
N SER A 272 9.67 -21.80 -12.20
CA SER A 272 8.24 -22.13 -12.19
C SER A 272 7.89 -23.24 -13.19
N ARG A 273 8.49 -23.20 -14.38
CA ARG A 273 8.26 -24.24 -15.41
C ARG A 273 8.76 -25.61 -15.03
N ALA A 274 9.85 -25.68 -14.29
CA ALA A 274 10.46 -26.93 -13.87
C ALA A 274 9.80 -27.51 -12.60
N GLU A 275 8.96 -26.73 -11.91
CA GLU A 275 8.38 -27.05 -10.58
C GLU A 275 9.43 -27.48 -9.55
N LYS A 276 10.66 -26.98 -9.73
CA LYS A 276 11.80 -27.22 -8.85
C LYS A 276 12.82 -26.10 -8.97
N PRO A 277 13.69 -25.92 -7.96
CA PRO A 277 14.76 -24.93 -8.03
C PRO A 277 15.65 -25.15 -9.27
N ALA A 278 15.64 -24.18 -10.20
CA ALA A 278 16.42 -24.22 -11.44
C ALA A 278 17.25 -22.95 -11.62
N CYS A 279 16.61 -21.78 -11.70
CA CYS A 279 17.26 -20.49 -11.83
C CYS A 279 17.06 -19.68 -10.53
N SER A 280 18.11 -19.09 -9.99
CA SER A 280 18.07 -18.30 -8.73
C SER A 280 18.41 -16.82 -8.92
N ASN A 281 18.52 -16.33 -10.15
CA ASN A 281 18.98 -14.98 -10.41
C ASN A 281 18.13 -13.90 -9.71
N CYS A 282 16.80 -13.96 -9.81
CA CYS A 282 15.92 -13.01 -9.14
C CYS A 282 15.97 -13.14 -7.61
N LEU A 283 16.16 -14.36 -7.08
CA LEU A 283 16.30 -14.59 -5.64
C LEU A 283 17.57 -13.92 -5.09
N ASN A 284 18.67 -14.02 -5.86
CA ASN A 284 19.97 -13.51 -5.46
C ASN A 284 20.08 -11.98 -5.55
N VAL A 285 19.33 -11.32 -6.45
CA VAL A 285 19.39 -9.86 -6.62
C VAL A 285 18.37 -9.12 -5.77
N CYS A 286 17.46 -9.79 -5.10
CA CYS A 286 16.49 -9.14 -4.23
C CYS A 286 17.14 -8.76 -2.88
N PRO A 287 17.40 -7.47 -2.61
CA PRO A 287 18.15 -7.05 -1.42
C PRO A 287 17.35 -7.26 -0.12
N THR A 288 16.03 -7.37 -0.22
CA THR A 288 15.13 -7.55 0.92
C THR A 288 14.72 -9.01 1.15
N GLY A 289 15.14 -9.93 0.28
CA GLY A 289 14.71 -11.33 0.34
C GLY A 289 13.21 -11.53 0.15
N ALA A 290 12.52 -10.58 -0.51
CA ALA A 290 11.07 -10.64 -0.71
C ALA A 290 10.65 -11.66 -1.77
N ILE A 291 11.57 -12.09 -2.63
CA ILE A 291 11.33 -13.12 -3.65
C ILE A 291 11.82 -14.45 -3.11
N LEU A 292 10.91 -15.39 -2.95
CA LEU A 292 11.19 -16.72 -2.41
C LEU A 292 10.78 -17.80 -3.40
N SER A 293 11.47 -18.95 -3.37
CA SER A 293 11.06 -20.13 -4.11
C SER A 293 9.82 -20.76 -3.46
N ALA A 294 8.75 -20.96 -4.22
CA ALA A 294 7.55 -21.62 -3.71
C ALA A 294 7.80 -23.07 -3.25
N GLY A 295 8.81 -23.75 -3.79
CA GLY A 295 9.20 -25.10 -3.38
C GLY A 295 9.91 -25.18 -2.03
N GLU A 296 10.41 -24.07 -1.51
CA GLU A 296 11.13 -24.00 -0.22
C GLU A 296 10.23 -23.51 0.93
N VAL A 297 9.01 -23.09 0.61
CA VAL A 297 8.09 -22.48 1.57
C VAL A 297 7.13 -23.51 2.12
N VAL A 298 7.61 -24.36 3.02
CA VAL A 298 6.75 -25.36 3.70
C VAL A 298 6.08 -24.81 4.96
N SER A 299 6.31 -23.56 5.40
CA SER A 299 5.66 -23.06 6.64
C SER A 299 5.69 -21.58 6.93
N ARG A 300 6.05 -20.71 6.00
CA ARG A 300 5.92 -19.27 6.21
C ARG A 300 5.07 -18.72 5.10
N SER A 301 3.86 -18.24 5.41
CA SER A 301 3.03 -17.55 4.42
C SER A 301 3.79 -16.35 3.84
N PRO A 302 4.43 -16.49 2.68
CA PRO A 302 4.75 -15.32 1.90
C PRO A 302 3.46 -14.91 1.23
N ILE A 303 3.31 -13.66 0.97
CA ILE A 303 2.34 -13.16 0.01
C ILE A 303 2.60 -13.97 -1.26
N PRO A 304 1.65 -14.76 -1.77
CA PRO A 304 1.83 -15.35 -3.08
C PRO A 304 1.96 -14.19 -4.07
N ILE A 305 3.12 -14.09 -4.67
CA ILE A 305 3.34 -13.23 -5.83
C ILE A 305 2.69 -13.93 -7.02
#